data_b2d4a2d76fe85a42c0599d2227821b9c
#
_entry.id   b2d4a2d76fe85a42c0599d2227821b9c
#
_cell.length_a   1.000
_cell.length_b   1.000
_cell.length_c   1.000
_cell.angle_alpha   90.00
_cell.angle_beta   90.00
_cell.angle_gamma   90.00
#
_symmetry.space_group_name_H-M   'P 1'
#
loop_
_entity.id
_entity.type
_entity.pdbx_description
1 polymer ?
#
loop_
_entity_poly.entity_id
_entity_poly.type
_entity_poly.pdbx_seq_one_letter_code
_entity_poly.pdbx_strand_id
1 'polypeptide(L)'
;MFQEGVLPRVISGASAGSMVAAVVCTRTDEELAELFASDQLNNLFGEMKGAETGKRISQENVRALIEALIPDMTFIEAFEKTGRYINVSVAAKEVMQRSRMLNSTTSPTALIREAVLASCAIPGIFPPVTLAARNGNGEKCAYVPSRQWVDGSVTHD
;
A
#
# COMPACT_ATOMS: atom_id res chain seq x y z
N MET A 1 -6.74 -5.66 -19.88
CA MET A 1 -7.50 -6.26 -18.75
C MET A 1 -8.60 -5.32 -18.23
N PHE A 2 -8.29 -4.09 -17.84
CA PHE A 2 -9.30 -3.15 -17.34
C PHE A 2 -10.37 -2.81 -18.38
N GLN A 3 -9.97 -2.41 -19.59
CA GLN A 3 -10.88 -2.05 -20.70
C GLN A 3 -11.79 -3.21 -21.14
N GLU A 4 -11.37 -4.45 -20.87
CA GLU A 4 -12.10 -5.66 -21.23
C GLU A 4 -12.98 -6.19 -20.07
N GLY A 5 -13.01 -5.48 -18.93
CA GLY A 5 -13.78 -5.87 -17.75
C GLY A 5 -13.30 -7.14 -17.04
N VAL A 6 -12.03 -7.51 -17.24
CA VAL A 6 -11.43 -8.75 -16.71
C VAL A 6 -10.37 -8.50 -15.64
N LEU A 7 -10.57 -7.47 -14.81
CA LEU A 7 -9.68 -7.25 -13.66
C LEU A 7 -9.80 -8.39 -12.64
N PRO A 8 -8.68 -8.90 -12.12
CA PRO A 8 -8.71 -9.92 -11.08
C PRO A 8 -9.44 -9.46 -9.82
N ARG A 9 -10.09 -10.38 -9.14
CA ARG A 9 -10.71 -10.09 -7.82
C ARG A 9 -9.71 -10.13 -6.68
N VAL A 10 -8.59 -10.80 -6.87
CA VAL A 10 -7.49 -10.90 -5.89
C VAL A 10 -6.23 -10.34 -6.53
N ILE A 11 -5.65 -9.34 -5.91
CA ILE A 11 -4.40 -8.72 -6.36
C ILE A 11 -3.44 -8.68 -5.18
N SER A 12 -2.25 -9.20 -5.40
CA SER A 12 -1.19 -9.25 -4.39
C SER A 12 0.01 -8.42 -4.85
N GLY A 13 0.64 -7.74 -3.91
CA GLY A 13 1.82 -6.94 -4.21
C GLY A 13 2.74 -6.75 -3.02
N ALA A 14 4.02 -6.50 -3.32
CA ALA A 14 5.03 -6.04 -2.40
C ALA A 14 5.71 -4.82 -3.00
N SER A 15 6.23 -3.92 -2.17
CA SER A 15 6.93 -2.70 -2.60
C SER A 15 6.10 -1.88 -3.60
N ALA A 16 6.65 -1.50 -4.74
CA ALA A 16 5.92 -0.76 -5.78
C ALA A 16 4.67 -1.51 -6.28
N GLY A 17 4.70 -2.84 -6.31
CA GLY A 17 3.54 -3.67 -6.67
C GLY A 17 2.38 -3.54 -5.68
N SER A 18 2.66 -3.32 -4.40
CA SER A 18 1.61 -3.05 -3.39
C SER A 18 0.91 -1.72 -3.63
N MET A 19 1.63 -0.72 -4.12
CA MET A 19 1.06 0.59 -4.47
C MET A 19 0.07 0.47 -5.63
N VAL A 20 0.45 -0.23 -6.69
CA VAL A 20 -0.43 -0.50 -7.85
C VAL A 20 -1.66 -1.31 -7.43
N ALA A 21 -1.46 -2.37 -6.64
CA ALA A 21 -2.54 -3.20 -6.12
C ALA A 21 -3.52 -2.36 -5.28
N ALA A 22 -3.02 -1.47 -4.43
CA ALA A 22 -3.85 -0.60 -3.60
C ALA A 22 -4.64 0.41 -4.43
N VAL A 23 -4.06 1.01 -5.47
CA VAL A 23 -4.77 1.91 -6.38
C VAL A 23 -5.96 1.21 -7.02
N VAL A 24 -5.77 -0.01 -7.51
CA VAL A 24 -6.83 -0.79 -8.18
C VAL A 24 -7.89 -1.27 -7.18
N CYS A 25 -7.49 -1.76 -6.01
CA CYS A 25 -8.41 -2.36 -5.03
C CYS A 25 -9.14 -1.36 -4.13
N THR A 26 -8.83 -0.08 -4.20
CA THR A 26 -9.52 0.99 -3.44
C THR A 26 -10.46 1.82 -4.29
N ARG A 27 -10.58 1.53 -5.58
CA ARG A 27 -11.41 2.27 -6.53
C ARG A 27 -12.41 1.35 -7.23
N THR A 28 -13.61 1.88 -7.46
CA THR A 28 -14.59 1.24 -8.35
C THR A 28 -14.12 1.32 -9.80
N ASP A 29 -14.79 0.58 -10.70
CA ASP A 29 -14.45 0.61 -12.13
C ASP A 29 -14.62 2.01 -12.74
N GLU A 30 -15.63 2.76 -12.30
CA GLU A 30 -15.86 4.15 -12.71
C GLU A 30 -14.73 5.06 -12.25
N GLU A 31 -14.33 4.95 -11.00
CA GLU A 31 -13.22 5.73 -10.42
C GLU A 31 -11.87 5.39 -11.09
N LEU A 32 -11.66 4.12 -11.47
CA LEU A 32 -10.48 3.71 -12.23
C LEU A 32 -10.48 4.29 -13.64
N ALA A 33 -11.64 4.30 -14.30
CA ALA A 33 -11.79 4.91 -15.63
C ALA A 33 -11.45 6.41 -15.60
N GLU A 34 -11.95 7.13 -14.59
CA GLU A 34 -11.62 8.55 -14.39
C GLU A 34 -10.14 8.78 -14.14
N LEU A 35 -9.52 7.94 -13.30
CA LEU A 35 -8.09 8.02 -12.99
C LEU A 35 -7.23 7.79 -14.24
N PHE A 36 -7.56 6.79 -15.06
CA PHE A 36 -6.82 6.49 -16.30
C PHE A 36 -7.07 7.51 -17.41
N ALA A 37 -8.23 8.17 -17.43
CA ALA A 37 -8.53 9.24 -18.36
C ALA A 37 -7.89 10.58 -17.97
N SER A 38 -7.48 10.75 -16.70
CA SER A 38 -6.82 11.94 -16.20
C SER A 38 -5.30 11.85 -16.39
N ASP A 39 -4.65 13.00 -16.57
CA ASP A 39 -3.18 13.07 -16.56
C ASP A 39 -2.57 12.97 -15.16
N GLN A 40 -3.41 12.76 -14.15
CA GLN A 40 -2.99 12.73 -12.75
C GLN A 40 -1.94 11.65 -12.46
N LEU A 41 -2.11 10.45 -13.01
CA LEU A 41 -1.12 9.38 -12.89
C LEU A 41 0.19 9.73 -13.58
N ASN A 42 0.12 10.29 -14.79
CA ASN A 42 1.30 10.69 -15.54
C ASN A 42 2.08 11.80 -14.82
N ASN A 43 1.37 12.76 -14.22
CA ASN A 43 1.97 13.83 -13.44
C ASN A 43 2.65 13.31 -12.18
N LEU A 44 1.98 12.40 -11.42
CA LEU A 44 2.55 11.80 -10.21
C LEU A 44 3.76 10.92 -10.51
N PHE A 45 3.69 10.09 -11.56
CA PHE A 45 4.85 9.30 -12.00
C PHE A 45 5.94 10.16 -12.66
N GLY A 46 5.59 11.26 -13.29
CA GLY A 46 6.54 12.23 -13.83
C GLY A 46 7.35 12.93 -12.73
N GLU A 47 6.71 13.30 -11.63
CA GLU A 47 7.37 13.85 -10.45
C GLU A 47 8.32 12.82 -9.81
N MET A 48 7.95 11.54 -9.79
CA MET A 48 8.83 10.46 -9.34
C MET A 48 10.07 10.31 -10.23
N LYS A 49 9.90 10.32 -11.55
CA LYS A 49 11.02 10.25 -12.51
C LYS A 49 11.94 11.45 -12.43
N GLY A 50 11.40 12.62 -12.17
CA GLY A 50 12.20 13.84 -11.94
C GLY A 50 13.05 13.75 -10.67
N ALA A 51 12.60 12.99 -9.67
CA ALA A 51 13.35 12.74 -8.44
C ALA A 51 14.48 11.70 -8.64
N GLU A 52 14.40 10.82 -9.64
CA GLU A 52 15.43 9.83 -9.95
C GLU A 52 16.73 10.45 -10.53
N THR A 53 16.67 11.66 -11.04
CA THR A 53 17.83 12.36 -11.62
C THR A 53 18.69 13.10 -10.58
N GLY A 54 19.00 12.47 -9.42
CA GLY A 54 20.05 12.93 -8.51
C GLY A 54 19.64 13.26 -7.08
N LYS A 55 18.37 13.11 -6.68
CA LYS A 55 17.94 13.24 -5.28
C LYS A 55 17.50 11.87 -4.75
N ARG A 56 18.03 11.50 -3.58
CA ARG A 56 17.51 10.36 -2.80
C ARG A 56 16.00 10.52 -2.63
N ILE A 57 15.22 9.52 -3.04
CA ILE A 57 13.80 9.46 -2.73
C ILE A 57 13.68 9.39 -1.21
N SER A 58 13.08 10.40 -0.59
CA SER A 58 12.83 10.40 0.84
C SER A 58 11.58 9.58 1.17
N GLN A 59 11.51 9.02 2.37
CA GLN A 59 10.29 8.35 2.83
C GLN A 59 9.09 9.31 2.85
N GLU A 60 9.30 10.58 3.11
CA GLU A 60 8.28 11.62 3.08
C GLU A 60 7.66 11.77 1.68
N ASN A 61 8.49 11.72 0.64
CA ASN A 61 8.01 11.78 -0.75
C ASN A 61 7.20 10.53 -1.12
N VAL A 62 7.63 9.36 -0.66
CA VAL A 62 6.87 8.11 -0.84
C VAL A 62 5.54 8.18 -0.11
N ARG A 63 5.52 8.67 1.12
CA ARG A 63 4.29 8.88 1.90
C ARG A 63 3.34 9.84 1.18
N ALA A 64 3.83 10.97 0.71
CA ALA A 64 3.02 11.94 -0.03
C ALA A 64 2.39 11.34 -1.29
N LEU A 65 3.14 10.54 -2.02
CA LEU A 65 2.62 9.82 -3.19
C LEU A 65 1.54 8.80 -2.81
N ILE A 66 1.75 8.03 -1.76
CA ILE A 66 0.77 7.06 -1.24
C ILE A 66 -0.51 7.79 -0.82
N GLU A 67 -0.41 8.90 -0.12
CA GLU A 67 -1.57 9.69 0.31
C GLU A 67 -2.33 10.30 -0.87
N ALA A 68 -1.63 10.67 -1.94
CA ALA A 68 -2.25 11.18 -3.15
C ALA A 68 -2.98 10.10 -3.98
N LEU A 69 -2.44 8.88 -4.01
CA LEU A 69 -2.95 7.79 -4.84
C LEU A 69 -3.93 6.86 -4.13
N ILE A 70 -3.79 6.68 -2.83
CA ILE A 70 -4.55 5.70 -2.05
C ILE A 70 -5.45 6.42 -1.06
N PRO A 71 -6.78 6.20 -1.11
CA PRO A 71 -7.71 6.74 -0.11
C PRO A 71 -7.35 6.27 1.30
N ASP A 72 -7.76 7.05 2.31
CA ASP A 72 -7.62 6.68 3.72
C ASP A 72 -8.65 5.62 4.11
N MET A 73 -8.36 4.37 3.81
CA MET A 73 -9.24 3.22 3.98
C MET A 73 -8.54 2.08 4.69
N THR A 74 -9.31 1.31 5.45
CA THR A 74 -8.91 0.00 5.97
C THR A 74 -9.07 -1.08 4.89
N PHE A 75 -8.45 -2.24 5.11
CA PHE A 75 -8.58 -3.38 4.19
C PHE A 75 -10.03 -3.85 4.02
N ILE A 76 -10.81 -3.87 5.13
CA ILE A 76 -12.21 -4.29 5.05
C ILE A 76 -13.07 -3.26 4.31
N GLU A 77 -12.86 -1.97 4.53
CA GLU A 77 -13.58 -0.91 3.83
C GLU A 77 -13.35 -0.97 2.32
N ALA A 78 -12.11 -1.19 1.88
CA ALA A 78 -11.78 -1.33 0.47
C ALA A 78 -12.45 -2.56 -0.16
N PHE A 79 -12.46 -3.69 0.54
CA PHE A 79 -13.14 -4.90 0.09
C PHE A 79 -14.66 -4.72 -0.02
N GLU A 80 -15.29 -4.09 0.97
CA GLU A 80 -16.72 -3.79 0.95
C GLU A 80 -17.10 -2.84 -0.19
N LYS A 81 -16.24 -1.85 -0.47
CA LYS A 81 -16.45 -0.88 -1.55
C LYS A 81 -16.31 -1.49 -2.95
N THR A 82 -15.29 -2.31 -3.17
CA THR A 82 -14.87 -2.72 -4.53
C THR A 82 -15.14 -4.20 -4.85
N GLY A 83 -15.32 -5.03 -3.83
CA GLY A 83 -15.38 -6.50 -3.98
C GLY A 83 -14.03 -7.13 -4.37
N ARG A 84 -12.96 -6.35 -4.41
CA ARG A 84 -11.61 -6.83 -4.71
C ARG A 84 -10.82 -7.06 -3.43
N TYR A 85 -10.05 -8.14 -3.44
CA TYR A 85 -9.24 -8.58 -2.32
C TYR A 85 -7.79 -8.19 -2.56
N ILE A 86 -7.28 -7.29 -1.74
CA ILE A 86 -5.88 -6.86 -1.81
C ILE A 86 -5.04 -7.62 -0.78
N ASN A 87 -3.88 -8.11 -1.22
CA ASN A 87 -2.84 -8.64 -0.35
C ASN A 87 -1.59 -7.76 -0.44
N VAL A 88 -1.16 -7.24 0.69
CA VAL A 88 0.08 -6.49 0.82
C VAL A 88 1.09 -7.29 1.65
N SER A 89 2.22 -7.61 1.05
CA SER A 89 3.29 -8.34 1.74
C SER A 89 4.19 -7.37 2.51
N VAL A 90 4.40 -7.65 3.79
CA VAL A 90 5.33 -6.94 4.66
C VAL A 90 6.21 -7.93 5.42
N ALA A 91 7.45 -7.55 5.72
CA ALA A 91 8.36 -8.32 6.55
C ALA A 91 8.54 -7.64 7.92
N ALA A 92 8.71 -8.42 8.97
CA ALA A 92 9.09 -7.88 10.26
C ALA A 92 10.56 -7.42 10.23
N LYS A 93 10.88 -6.33 10.93
CA LYS A 93 12.25 -5.83 11.04
C LYS A 93 13.18 -6.82 11.74
N GLU A 94 12.65 -7.53 12.72
CA GLU A 94 13.41 -8.47 13.53
C GLU A 94 13.81 -9.71 12.71
N VAL A 95 15.06 -10.07 12.79
CA VAL A 95 15.61 -11.29 12.19
C VAL A 95 14.87 -12.51 12.73
N MET A 96 14.53 -13.47 11.88
CA MET A 96 13.80 -14.71 12.16
C MET A 96 12.25 -14.58 12.28
N GLN A 97 11.65 -13.46 11.94
CA GLN A 97 10.20 -13.37 11.80
C GLN A 97 9.78 -13.50 10.33
N ARG A 98 8.72 -14.29 10.11
CA ARG A 98 8.19 -14.52 8.76
C ARG A 98 7.51 -13.26 8.22
N SER A 99 7.62 -13.07 6.91
CA SER A 99 6.80 -12.12 6.18
C SER A 99 5.32 -12.36 6.43
N ARG A 100 4.55 -11.29 6.47
CA ARG A 100 3.09 -11.35 6.62
C ARG A 100 2.37 -10.80 5.40
N MET A 101 1.25 -11.42 5.12
CA MET A 101 0.30 -10.93 4.14
C MET A 101 -0.82 -10.19 4.88
N LEU A 102 -0.94 -8.89 4.61
CA LEU A 102 -2.00 -8.05 5.16
C LEU A 102 -3.14 -7.97 4.15
N ASN A 103 -4.36 -8.26 4.60
CA ASN A 103 -5.56 -8.26 3.77
C ASN A 103 -6.83 -8.11 4.64
N SER A 104 -8.00 -8.09 4.03
CA SER A 104 -9.28 -7.91 4.72
C SER A 104 -9.64 -9.07 5.68
N THR A 105 -9.05 -10.24 5.52
CA THR A 105 -9.29 -11.39 6.41
C THR A 105 -8.32 -11.41 7.60
N THR A 106 -7.02 -11.17 7.36
CA THR A 106 -5.99 -11.23 8.40
C THR A 106 -5.85 -9.92 9.18
N SER A 107 -6.16 -8.80 8.55
CA SER A 107 -5.92 -7.46 9.10
C SER A 107 -7.01 -6.47 8.66
N PRO A 108 -8.29 -6.77 8.95
CA PRO A 108 -9.42 -6.01 8.41
C PRO A 108 -9.40 -4.52 8.79
N THR A 109 -8.94 -4.20 9.98
CA THR A 109 -8.93 -2.83 10.53
C THR A 109 -7.63 -2.06 10.26
N ALA A 110 -6.61 -2.72 9.69
CA ALA A 110 -5.35 -2.05 9.33
C ALA A 110 -5.57 -1.07 8.17
N LEU A 111 -4.83 0.05 8.20
CA LEU A 111 -4.87 1.05 7.14
C LEU A 111 -4.01 0.64 5.96
N ILE A 112 -4.57 0.67 4.76
CA ILE A 112 -3.87 0.29 3.53
C ILE A 112 -2.67 1.20 3.26
N ARG A 113 -2.80 2.51 3.48
CA ARG A 113 -1.70 3.48 3.30
C ARG A 113 -0.45 3.09 4.11
N GLU A 114 -0.64 2.74 5.38
CA GLU A 114 0.47 2.37 6.27
C GLU A 114 1.06 1.00 5.88
N ALA A 115 0.23 0.07 5.45
CA ALA A 115 0.69 -1.22 4.95
C ALA A 115 1.54 -1.08 3.68
N VAL A 116 1.10 -0.26 2.73
CA VAL A 116 1.85 0.04 1.49
C VAL A 116 3.15 0.76 1.81
N LEU A 117 3.13 1.74 2.71
CA LEU A 117 4.36 2.43 3.15
C LEU A 117 5.35 1.46 3.80
N ALA A 118 4.87 0.57 4.65
CA ALA A 118 5.69 -0.48 5.26
C ALA A 118 6.28 -1.42 4.19
N SER A 119 5.47 -1.82 3.22
CA SER A 119 5.90 -2.66 2.10
C SER A 119 6.93 -1.97 1.19
N CYS A 120 6.98 -0.65 1.18
CA CYS A 120 7.97 0.16 0.46
C CYS A 120 9.20 0.54 1.30
N ALA A 121 9.24 0.18 2.59
CA ALA A 121 10.33 0.53 3.49
C ALA A 121 11.53 -0.41 3.34
N ILE A 122 12.38 -0.12 2.36
CA ILE A 122 13.57 -0.93 2.06
C ILE A 122 14.56 -0.84 3.23
N PRO A 123 14.99 -1.99 3.82
CA PRO A 123 15.94 -2.00 4.91
C PRO A 123 17.26 -1.30 4.57
N GLY A 124 17.74 -0.46 5.48
CA GLY A 124 18.97 0.32 5.29
C GLY A 124 18.82 1.60 4.47
N ILE A 125 17.68 1.79 3.78
CA ILE A 125 17.37 3.01 3.00
C ILE A 125 16.29 3.81 3.71
N PHE A 126 15.21 3.17 4.13
CA PHE A 126 14.09 3.81 4.83
C PHE A 126 13.95 3.25 6.25
N PRO A 127 13.51 4.10 7.23
CA PRO A 127 13.18 3.62 8.55
C PRO A 127 11.98 2.66 8.50
N PRO A 128 11.95 1.65 9.38
CA PRO A 128 10.80 0.76 9.51
C PRO A 128 9.54 1.51 9.89
N VAL A 129 8.39 0.99 9.45
CA VAL A 129 7.08 1.60 9.65
C VAL A 129 6.30 0.86 10.73
N THR A 130 5.68 1.61 11.63
CA THR A 130 4.67 1.08 12.54
C THR A 130 3.31 1.14 11.85
N LEU A 131 2.65 -0.01 11.72
CA LEU A 131 1.33 -0.07 11.12
C LEU A 131 0.30 0.62 11.99
N ALA A 132 -0.68 1.22 11.34
CA ALA A 132 -1.83 1.83 11.99
C ALA A 132 -3.13 1.12 11.58
N ALA A 133 -4.12 1.18 12.48
CA ALA A 133 -5.44 0.62 12.30
C ALA A 133 -6.49 1.62 12.78
N ARG A 134 -7.77 1.33 12.50
CA ARG A 134 -8.90 2.02 13.14
C ARG A 134 -9.48 1.13 14.24
N ASN A 135 -9.72 1.72 15.41
CA ASN A 135 -10.42 1.05 16.51
C ASN A 135 -11.94 0.99 16.26
N GLY A 136 -12.69 0.38 17.19
CA GLY A 136 -14.16 0.30 17.11
C GLY A 136 -14.88 1.64 17.07
N ASN A 137 -14.22 2.74 17.47
CA ASN A 137 -14.75 4.11 17.42
C ASN A 137 -14.37 4.85 16.12
N GLY A 138 -13.64 4.19 15.20
CA GLY A 138 -13.14 4.81 13.98
C GLY A 138 -11.87 5.64 14.14
N GLU A 139 -11.26 5.66 15.30
CA GLU A 139 -10.04 6.42 15.60
C GLU A 139 -8.80 5.66 15.15
N LYS A 140 -7.83 6.40 14.63
CA LYS A 140 -6.52 5.84 14.24
C LYS A 140 -5.72 5.44 15.49
N CYS A 141 -5.26 4.20 15.52
CA CYS A 141 -4.43 3.64 16.59
C CYS A 141 -3.31 2.77 16.01
N ALA A 142 -2.30 2.47 16.83
CA ALA A 142 -1.24 1.56 16.40
C ALA A 142 -1.77 0.13 16.24
N TYR A 143 -1.39 -0.50 15.13
CA TYR A 143 -1.65 -1.91 14.85
C TYR A 143 -0.44 -2.74 15.29
N VAL A 144 -0.59 -3.57 16.31
CA VAL A 144 0.52 -4.32 16.94
C VAL A 144 1.66 -3.37 17.35
N PRO A 145 1.51 -2.56 18.41
CA PRO A 145 2.37 -1.41 18.74
C PRO A 145 3.87 -1.70 18.90
N SER A 146 4.22 -2.93 19.29
CA SER A 146 5.62 -3.32 19.53
C SER A 146 6.37 -3.77 18.27
N ARG A 147 5.73 -3.81 17.09
CA ARG A 147 6.33 -4.34 15.86
C ARG A 147 6.57 -3.26 14.82
N GLN A 148 7.75 -3.33 14.22
CA GLN A 148 8.15 -2.54 13.06
C GLN A 148 8.20 -3.41 11.81
N TRP A 149 7.83 -2.85 10.67
CA TRP A 149 7.66 -3.56 9.41
C TRP A 149 8.51 -2.92 8.31
N VAL A 150 8.98 -3.75 7.40
CA VAL A 150 9.81 -3.38 6.26
C VAL A 150 9.29 -4.02 4.97
N ASP A 151 9.95 -3.75 3.85
CA ASP A 151 9.59 -4.29 2.54
C ASP A 151 9.45 -5.82 2.58
N GLY A 152 8.29 -6.31 2.17
CA GLY A 152 7.94 -7.73 2.17
C GLY A 152 8.60 -8.54 1.05
N SER A 153 9.30 -7.91 0.12
CA SER A 153 10.11 -8.60 -0.89
C SER A 153 11.44 -9.10 -0.32
N VAL A 154 11.84 -8.61 0.85
CA VAL A 154 13.05 -9.05 1.54
C VAL A 154 12.75 -10.31 2.34
N THR A 155 13.15 -11.45 1.84
CA THR A 155 13.17 -12.71 2.60
C THR A 155 14.45 -12.78 3.41
N HIS A 156 14.31 -12.89 4.72
CA HIS A 156 15.43 -13.28 5.57
C HIS A 156 15.56 -14.81 5.51
N ASP A 157 16.49 -15.28 4.68
CA ASP A 157 16.95 -16.68 4.72
C ASP A 157 17.77 -16.94 6.00
#